data_1c3ef43aabe988c05c6c201fdf84b856
#
_entry.id   1c3ef43aabe988c05c6c201fdf84b856
#
_cell.length_a   1.000
_cell.length_b   1.000
_cell.length_c   1.000
_cell.angle_alpha   90.00
_cell.angle_beta   90.00
_cell.angle_gamma   90.00
#
_symmetry.space_group_name_H-M   'P 1'
#
loop_
_entity.id
_entity.type
_entity.pdbx_description
1 polymer ?
#
loop_
_entity_poly.entity_id
_entity_poly.type
_entity_poly.pdbx_seq_one_letter_code
_entity_poly.pdbx_strand_id
1 'polypeptide(L)'
;MSDSGAIGRAPFEGPAAWKGSTLQSAASWTHHLSSEEIAEIVMAVAHVNRSGIRRDQLDADAFPLPRLGPVIADWARELVEGRGFVLVRGLPVTRLPEEDATLAYLGIGHHLGVPLKQNLDGDLVGQVRATGDDPNDVTVRRYKTTLEQPFHTDSSEVVGLLCLTPALSGGKSSIASSVSVFNSVLERRPDLVDLLFEPFSFDLYEQQAEGTDPYFVAPLCRDDDGRLSTYYIRFAIEQAQRHADVPRLTDRQIEVLDLVDTLAAGDELRLDMDFEPGDMQFLKNSVILHSRTSYVDDEDPTRRRHLLRLWIALHRR
;
A
#
# COMPACT_ATOMS: atom_id res chain seq x y z
N MET A 1 24.55 -30.42 23.67
CA MET A 1 23.08 -30.35 23.69
C MET A 1 22.72 -29.19 24.61
N SER A 2 22.71 -27.98 24.05
CA SER A 2 22.22 -26.78 24.75
C SER A 2 20.81 -26.55 24.25
N ASP A 3 19.87 -26.82 25.14
CA ASP A 3 18.48 -26.48 25.02
C ASP A 3 18.41 -24.95 25.01
N SER A 4 18.43 -24.34 23.81
CA SER A 4 18.13 -22.92 23.65
C SER A 4 16.62 -22.79 23.80
N GLY A 5 16.18 -22.52 25.04
CA GLY A 5 14.80 -22.25 25.33
C GLY A 5 14.25 -21.23 24.32
N ALA A 6 13.36 -21.68 23.45
CA ALA A 6 12.57 -20.81 22.60
C ALA A 6 11.84 -19.85 23.54
N ILE A 7 12.24 -18.58 23.55
CA ILE A 7 11.46 -17.51 24.19
C ILE A 7 10.19 -17.46 23.36
N GLY A 8 9.10 -18.04 23.87
CA GLY A 8 7.84 -18.09 23.17
C GLY A 8 7.38 -16.67 22.85
N ARG A 9 7.28 -16.33 21.57
CA ARG A 9 6.73 -15.03 21.14
C ARG A 9 5.29 -14.92 21.59
N ALA A 10 4.88 -13.73 21.96
CA ALA A 10 3.50 -13.42 22.27
C ALA A 10 2.77 -12.86 21.03
N PRO A 11 1.45 -13.01 20.92
CA PRO A 11 0.69 -12.34 19.88
C PRO A 11 0.78 -10.81 20.07
N PHE A 12 0.80 -10.09 18.96
CA PHE A 12 0.66 -8.63 18.99
C PHE A 12 -0.82 -8.26 19.10
N GLU A 13 -1.13 -7.30 19.97
CA GLU A 13 -2.48 -6.85 20.24
C GLU A 13 -2.69 -5.41 19.72
N GLY A 14 -3.94 -4.94 19.77
CA GLY A 14 -4.32 -3.57 19.45
C GLY A 14 -5.20 -3.45 18.21
N PRO A 15 -5.57 -2.21 17.82
CA PRO A 15 -6.54 -1.95 16.76
C PRO A 15 -6.13 -2.48 15.39
N ALA A 16 -4.82 -2.63 15.13
CA ALA A 16 -4.31 -3.19 13.88
C ALA A 16 -4.46 -4.71 13.78
N ALA A 17 -4.76 -5.43 14.86
CA ALA A 17 -4.97 -6.89 14.88
C ALA A 17 -6.42 -7.26 14.53
N TRP A 18 -6.95 -6.73 13.43
CA TRP A 18 -8.31 -6.99 12.96
C TRP A 18 -8.37 -8.18 11.99
N LYS A 19 -9.55 -8.78 11.86
CA LYS A 19 -9.87 -9.82 10.87
C LYS A 19 -10.88 -9.24 9.87
N GLY A 20 -10.70 -9.49 8.57
CA GLY A 20 -11.61 -9.02 7.52
C GLY A 20 -13.06 -9.47 7.77
N SER A 21 -13.25 -10.69 8.23
CA SER A 21 -14.56 -11.25 8.57
C SER A 21 -15.31 -10.46 9.67
N THR A 22 -14.63 -9.67 10.49
CA THR A 22 -15.24 -8.84 11.55
C THR A 22 -15.52 -7.39 11.11
N LEU A 23 -14.98 -6.97 9.96
CA LEU A 23 -15.14 -5.61 9.42
C LEU A 23 -16.23 -5.53 8.34
N GLN A 24 -17.34 -6.21 8.57
CA GLN A 24 -18.44 -6.37 7.59
C GLN A 24 -19.17 -5.05 7.24
N SER A 25 -19.14 -4.05 8.13
CA SER A 25 -19.76 -2.76 7.88
C SER A 25 -18.76 -1.75 7.35
N ALA A 26 -18.81 -1.46 6.05
CA ALA A 26 -17.98 -0.45 5.41
C ALA A 26 -18.13 0.95 6.06
N ALA A 27 -19.27 1.26 6.63
CA ALA A 27 -19.53 2.53 7.29
C ALA A 27 -18.58 2.83 8.47
N SER A 28 -17.96 1.80 9.06
CA SER A 28 -17.04 1.98 10.19
C SER A 28 -15.61 2.38 9.80
N TRP A 29 -15.25 2.23 8.52
CA TRP A 29 -13.88 2.49 8.01
C TRP A 29 -13.86 3.29 6.71
N THR A 30 -15.01 3.78 6.26
CA THR A 30 -15.14 4.63 5.07
C THR A 30 -15.54 6.04 5.49
N HIS A 31 -14.80 7.04 5.02
CA HIS A 31 -15.19 8.44 5.08
C HIS A 31 -15.83 8.84 3.74
N HIS A 32 -17.06 9.33 3.79
CA HIS A 32 -17.73 9.91 2.62
C HIS A 32 -17.51 11.42 2.62
N LEU A 33 -16.86 11.96 1.57
CA LEU A 33 -16.70 13.40 1.44
C LEU A 33 -18.05 14.09 1.35
N SER A 34 -18.27 15.06 2.22
CA SER A 34 -19.45 15.94 2.18
C SER A 34 -19.37 16.93 1.03
N SER A 35 -20.49 17.56 0.68
CA SER A 35 -20.53 18.60 -0.35
C SER A 35 -19.60 19.76 -0.05
N GLU A 36 -19.47 20.12 1.22
CA GLU A 36 -18.61 21.19 1.70
C GLU A 36 -17.14 20.85 1.59
N GLU A 37 -16.74 19.60 1.93
CA GLU A 37 -15.37 19.12 1.78
C GLU A 37 -14.97 19.03 0.29
N ILE A 38 -15.88 18.57 -0.57
CA ILE A 38 -15.69 18.55 -2.02
C ILE A 38 -15.50 19.97 -2.55
N ALA A 39 -16.35 20.91 -2.14
CA ALA A 39 -16.23 22.31 -2.58
C ALA A 39 -14.91 22.94 -2.14
N GLU A 40 -14.44 22.62 -0.93
CA GLU A 40 -13.17 23.08 -0.40
C GLU A 40 -12.00 22.55 -1.23
N ILE A 41 -11.98 21.25 -1.57
CA ILE A 41 -10.96 20.64 -2.44
C ILE A 41 -10.94 21.34 -3.80
N VAL A 42 -12.11 21.53 -4.42
CA VAL A 42 -12.21 22.22 -5.74
C VAL A 42 -11.71 23.66 -5.67
N MET A 43 -12.01 24.38 -4.59
CA MET A 43 -11.49 25.74 -4.38
C MET A 43 -9.98 25.77 -4.19
N ALA A 44 -9.40 24.80 -3.48
CA ALA A 44 -7.95 24.68 -3.29
C ALA A 44 -7.24 24.37 -4.62
N VAL A 45 -7.78 23.47 -5.44
CA VAL A 45 -7.30 23.23 -6.83
C VAL A 45 -7.31 24.53 -7.64
N ALA A 46 -8.43 25.23 -7.64
CA ALA A 46 -8.56 26.49 -8.37
C ALA A 46 -7.63 27.60 -7.83
N HIS A 47 -7.32 27.59 -6.52
CA HIS A 47 -6.34 28.49 -5.91
C HIS A 47 -4.93 28.23 -6.45
N VAL A 48 -4.47 26.98 -6.42
CA VAL A 48 -3.14 26.58 -6.91
C VAL A 48 -2.99 26.94 -8.40
N ASN A 49 -3.99 26.57 -9.23
CA ASN A 49 -3.97 26.87 -10.66
C ASN A 49 -3.87 28.37 -10.96
N ARG A 50 -4.59 29.23 -10.20
CA ARG A 50 -4.53 30.70 -10.38
C ARG A 50 -3.24 31.32 -9.87
N SER A 51 -2.67 30.76 -8.79
CA SER A 51 -1.44 31.29 -8.16
C SER A 51 -0.18 30.91 -8.91
N GLY A 52 -0.26 29.97 -9.87
CA GLY A 52 0.90 29.48 -10.62
C GLY A 52 1.90 28.69 -9.75
N ILE A 53 1.43 28.17 -8.61
CA ILE A 53 2.24 27.34 -7.71
C ILE A 53 2.60 26.05 -8.43
N ARG A 54 3.90 25.74 -8.49
CA ARG A 54 4.38 24.52 -9.15
C ARG A 54 4.16 23.32 -8.24
N ARG A 55 4.00 22.13 -8.82
CA ARG A 55 3.78 20.88 -8.07
C ARG A 55 4.91 20.55 -7.08
N ASP A 56 6.15 20.94 -7.39
CA ASP A 56 7.32 20.76 -6.52
C ASP A 56 7.41 21.79 -5.37
N GLN A 57 6.54 22.79 -5.37
CA GLN A 57 6.37 23.83 -4.34
C GLN A 57 5.07 23.66 -3.55
N LEU A 58 4.30 22.59 -3.86
CA LEU A 58 3.05 22.33 -3.19
C LEU A 58 3.32 21.79 -1.78
N ASP A 59 2.60 22.33 -0.82
CA ASP A 59 2.53 21.88 0.56
C ASP A 59 1.11 22.07 1.10
N ALA A 60 0.90 21.77 2.38
CA ALA A 60 -0.41 21.92 3.01
C ALA A 60 -0.87 23.38 3.09
N ASP A 61 0.04 24.34 3.21
CA ASP A 61 -0.30 25.77 3.27
C ASP A 61 -0.68 26.30 1.88
N ALA A 62 0.00 25.83 0.84
CA ALA A 62 -0.30 26.17 -0.55
C ALA A 62 -1.59 25.51 -1.06
N PHE A 63 -2.06 24.44 -0.41
CA PHE A 63 -3.33 23.75 -0.70
C PHE A 63 -4.26 23.80 0.51
N PRO A 64 -4.88 24.94 0.82
CA PRO A 64 -5.59 25.14 2.08
C PRO A 64 -6.87 24.31 2.19
N LEU A 65 -6.98 23.48 3.23
CA LEU A 65 -8.14 22.65 3.57
C LEU A 65 -8.57 22.91 5.04
N PRO A 66 -9.08 24.11 5.37
CA PRO A 66 -9.39 24.46 6.75
C PRO A 66 -10.46 23.56 7.41
N ARG A 67 -11.36 22.98 6.62
CA ARG A 67 -12.40 22.05 7.08
C ARG A 67 -11.94 20.59 7.02
N LEU A 68 -11.38 20.16 5.88
CA LEU A 68 -10.97 18.78 5.66
C LEU A 68 -9.62 18.46 6.33
N GLY A 69 -8.74 19.43 6.51
CA GLY A 69 -7.44 19.21 7.16
C GLY A 69 -7.52 18.54 8.54
N PRO A 70 -8.39 19.00 9.47
CA PRO A 70 -8.63 18.29 10.73
C PRO A 70 -9.10 16.85 10.55
N VAL A 71 -9.95 16.58 9.56
CA VAL A 71 -10.43 15.21 9.24
C VAL A 71 -9.29 14.35 8.70
N ILE A 72 -8.41 14.90 7.85
CA ILE A 72 -7.21 14.21 7.39
C ILE A 72 -6.27 13.89 8.55
N ALA A 73 -6.19 14.75 9.55
CA ALA A 73 -5.44 14.46 10.78
C ALA A 73 -6.03 13.28 11.58
N ASP A 74 -7.35 13.06 11.51
CA ASP A 74 -8.01 11.88 12.08
C ASP A 74 -7.69 10.63 11.26
N TRP A 75 -7.61 10.73 9.93
CA TRP A 75 -7.12 9.62 9.09
C TRP A 75 -5.67 9.26 9.45
N ALA A 76 -4.79 10.24 9.65
CA ALA A 76 -3.41 9.98 10.06
C ALA A 76 -3.36 9.22 11.40
N ARG A 77 -4.21 9.56 12.37
CA ARG A 77 -4.32 8.82 13.64
C ARG A 77 -4.82 7.39 13.43
N GLU A 78 -5.83 7.19 12.58
CA GLU A 78 -6.35 5.86 12.25
C GLU A 78 -5.28 4.98 11.57
N LEU A 79 -4.43 5.57 10.72
CA LEU A 79 -3.30 4.88 10.10
C LEU A 79 -2.24 4.47 11.12
N VAL A 80 -1.92 5.33 12.11
CA VAL A 80 -0.81 5.10 13.06
C VAL A 80 -1.24 4.32 14.29
N GLU A 81 -2.39 4.66 14.86
CA GLU A 81 -2.87 4.18 16.16
C GLU A 81 -4.11 3.27 16.04
N GLY A 82 -4.77 3.31 14.88
CA GLY A 82 -5.98 2.56 14.59
C GLY A 82 -5.74 1.29 13.80
N ARG A 83 -6.65 1.00 12.86
CA ARG A 83 -6.63 -0.20 12.02
C ARG A 83 -5.52 -0.23 10.97
N GLY A 84 -4.89 0.92 10.70
CA GLY A 84 -3.83 1.03 9.69
C GLY A 84 -4.34 1.29 8.27
N PHE A 85 -5.65 1.56 8.08
CA PHE A 85 -6.20 1.90 6.76
C PHE A 85 -7.41 2.83 6.85
N VAL A 86 -7.64 3.59 5.78
CA VAL A 86 -8.82 4.44 5.57
C VAL A 86 -9.25 4.34 4.12
N LEU A 87 -10.57 4.22 3.86
CA LEU A 87 -11.17 4.43 2.55
C LEU A 87 -11.94 5.76 2.57
N VAL A 88 -11.69 6.62 1.57
CA VAL A 88 -12.39 7.90 1.40
C VAL A 88 -13.13 7.85 0.07
N ARG A 89 -14.42 8.19 0.05
CA ARG A 89 -15.27 8.17 -1.13
C ARG A 89 -15.76 9.55 -1.55
N GLY A 90 -15.89 9.76 -2.85
CA GLY A 90 -16.64 10.88 -3.38
C GLY A 90 -15.82 12.03 -3.96
N LEU A 91 -14.49 11.85 -4.17
CA LEU A 91 -13.75 12.83 -4.97
C LEU A 91 -14.32 12.86 -6.40
N PRO A 92 -14.77 14.02 -6.93
CA PRO A 92 -15.54 14.08 -8.18
C PRO A 92 -14.66 13.97 -9.45
N VAL A 93 -13.86 12.90 -9.54
CA VAL A 93 -12.89 12.68 -10.64
C VAL A 93 -13.53 12.65 -12.03
N THR A 94 -14.80 12.27 -12.13
CA THR A 94 -15.54 12.28 -13.41
C THR A 94 -15.95 13.67 -13.86
N ARG A 95 -15.84 14.69 -13.00
CA ARG A 95 -16.18 16.10 -13.27
C ARG A 95 -14.97 17.01 -13.31
N LEU A 96 -13.81 16.50 -12.93
CA LEU A 96 -12.54 17.23 -12.93
C LEU A 96 -11.69 16.74 -14.12
N PRO A 97 -10.91 17.64 -14.76
CA PRO A 97 -9.81 17.21 -15.59
C PRO A 97 -8.85 16.30 -14.79
N GLU A 98 -8.21 15.34 -15.44
CA GLU A 98 -7.28 14.40 -14.76
C GLU A 98 -6.16 15.14 -14.02
N GLU A 99 -5.67 16.24 -14.59
CA GLU A 99 -4.64 17.08 -13.96
C GLU A 99 -5.13 17.70 -12.63
N ASP A 100 -6.39 18.15 -12.59
CA ASP A 100 -7.01 18.73 -11.41
C ASP A 100 -7.31 17.65 -10.35
N ALA A 101 -7.76 16.46 -10.77
CA ALA A 101 -7.94 15.31 -9.88
C ALA A 101 -6.59 14.86 -9.27
N THR A 102 -5.52 14.86 -10.10
CA THR A 102 -4.14 14.57 -9.64
C THR A 102 -3.66 15.62 -8.64
N LEU A 103 -3.93 16.90 -8.90
CA LEU A 103 -3.57 18.01 -8.01
C LEU A 103 -4.33 17.94 -6.68
N ALA A 104 -5.64 17.66 -6.74
CA ALA A 104 -6.47 17.45 -5.55
C ALA A 104 -5.91 16.31 -4.68
N TYR A 105 -5.58 15.20 -5.31
CA TYR A 105 -5.04 14.03 -4.62
C TYR A 105 -3.65 14.29 -4.00
N LEU A 106 -2.77 14.98 -4.72
CA LEU A 106 -1.46 15.38 -4.21
C LEU A 106 -1.59 16.38 -3.04
N GLY A 107 -2.50 17.35 -3.15
CA GLY A 107 -2.79 18.31 -2.08
C GLY A 107 -3.29 17.62 -0.80
N ILE A 108 -4.24 16.68 -0.91
CA ILE A 108 -4.68 15.84 0.20
C ILE A 108 -3.50 15.05 0.80
N GLY A 109 -2.63 14.51 -0.06
CA GLY A 109 -1.42 13.81 0.35
C GLY A 109 -0.48 14.68 1.22
N HIS A 110 -0.33 15.97 0.89
CA HIS A 110 0.48 16.91 1.66
C HIS A 110 -0.10 17.21 3.05
N HIS A 111 -1.41 17.17 3.23
CA HIS A 111 -2.03 17.26 4.56
C HIS A 111 -1.83 15.99 5.40
N LEU A 112 -1.68 14.82 4.76
CA LEU A 112 -1.40 13.57 5.46
C LEU A 112 0.07 13.43 5.85
N GLY A 113 0.98 13.88 4.98
CA GLY A 113 2.42 13.76 5.17
C GLY A 113 3.22 14.38 4.02
N VAL A 114 4.43 13.90 3.84
CA VAL A 114 5.31 14.32 2.76
C VAL A 114 5.25 13.30 1.62
N PRO A 115 4.72 13.65 0.42
CA PRO A 115 4.78 12.78 -0.75
C PRO A 115 6.22 12.47 -1.15
N LEU A 116 6.48 11.19 -1.43
CA LEU A 116 7.80 10.67 -1.77
C LEU A 116 7.89 10.41 -3.28
N LYS A 117 9.10 10.55 -3.82
CA LYS A 117 9.40 10.16 -5.21
C LYS A 117 9.26 8.63 -5.36
N GLN A 118 8.61 8.19 -6.44
CA GLN A 118 8.29 6.79 -6.68
C GLN A 118 9.17 6.11 -7.72
N ASN A 119 9.95 6.89 -8.47
CA ASN A 119 10.84 6.43 -9.53
C ASN A 119 12.06 7.34 -9.66
N LEU A 120 12.98 6.99 -10.56
CA LEU A 120 14.18 7.76 -10.86
C LEU A 120 13.88 9.10 -11.54
N ASP A 121 12.74 9.23 -12.21
CA ASP A 121 12.29 10.48 -12.85
C ASP A 121 11.81 11.50 -11.82
N GLY A 122 11.60 11.07 -10.58
CA GLY A 122 11.21 11.92 -9.46
C GLY A 122 9.72 12.18 -9.37
N ASP A 123 8.89 11.35 -10.00
CA ASP A 123 7.44 11.46 -9.95
C ASP A 123 6.92 11.26 -8.52
N LEU A 124 6.11 12.20 -8.04
CA LEU A 124 5.41 12.12 -6.76
C LEU A 124 4.11 11.30 -6.88
N VAL A 125 3.49 11.29 -8.07
CA VAL A 125 2.24 10.56 -8.35
C VAL A 125 2.51 9.48 -9.38
N GLY A 126 2.39 8.23 -8.97
CA GLY A 126 2.59 7.06 -9.84
C GLY A 126 1.32 6.69 -10.60
N GLN A 127 1.49 6.26 -11.85
CA GLN A 127 0.40 5.77 -12.71
C GLN A 127 0.25 4.26 -12.56
N VAL A 128 -0.89 3.79 -12.07
CA VAL A 128 -1.19 2.37 -11.86
C VAL A 128 -2.19 1.91 -12.92
N ARG A 129 -1.67 1.47 -14.05
CA ARG A 129 -2.43 0.99 -15.22
C ARG A 129 -1.59 0.03 -16.05
N ALA A 130 -2.23 -0.82 -16.84
CA ALA A 130 -1.53 -1.68 -17.79
C ALA A 130 -0.88 -0.84 -18.91
N THR A 131 0.42 -1.06 -19.13
CA THR A 131 1.20 -0.38 -20.16
C THR A 131 1.37 -1.21 -21.42
N GLY A 132 1.00 -2.51 -21.37
CA GLY A 132 1.20 -3.46 -22.47
C GLY A 132 2.61 -4.09 -22.50
N ASP A 133 3.43 -3.78 -21.50
CA ASP A 133 4.76 -4.39 -21.35
C ASP A 133 4.66 -5.90 -21.12
N ASP A 134 5.71 -6.66 -21.52
CA ASP A 134 5.76 -8.11 -21.31
C ASP A 134 5.82 -8.41 -19.80
N PRO A 135 4.82 -9.10 -19.25
CA PRO A 135 4.80 -9.43 -17.82
C PRO A 135 5.89 -10.42 -17.37
N ASN A 136 6.58 -11.07 -18.33
CA ASN A 136 7.70 -11.97 -18.06
C ASN A 136 9.05 -11.24 -18.00
N ASP A 137 9.11 -9.97 -18.39
CA ASP A 137 10.31 -9.15 -18.23
C ASP A 137 10.52 -8.84 -16.74
N VAL A 138 11.68 -9.18 -16.21
CA VAL A 138 12.03 -9.03 -14.80
C VAL A 138 12.05 -7.56 -14.33
N THR A 139 12.16 -6.61 -15.25
CA THR A 139 12.15 -5.16 -14.96
C THR A 139 10.73 -4.61 -14.91
N VAL A 140 9.73 -5.34 -15.43
CA VAL A 140 8.33 -4.91 -15.48
C VAL A 140 7.66 -5.14 -14.12
N ARG A 141 7.25 -4.06 -13.51
CA ARG A 141 6.51 -4.08 -12.23
C ARG A 141 5.06 -4.56 -12.44
N ARG A 142 4.57 -5.43 -11.59
CA ARG A 142 3.20 -6.03 -11.69
C ARG A 142 2.08 -5.00 -11.78
N TYR A 143 2.21 -3.83 -11.16
CA TYR A 143 1.20 -2.77 -11.24
C TYR A 143 1.01 -2.19 -12.67
N LYS A 144 1.97 -2.44 -13.57
CA LYS A 144 1.91 -2.10 -15.00
C LYS A 144 1.27 -3.20 -15.86
N THR A 145 0.75 -4.26 -15.25
CA THR A 145 0.16 -5.40 -15.95
C THR A 145 -1.27 -5.66 -15.48
N THR A 146 -2.03 -6.47 -16.21
CA THR A 146 -3.38 -6.94 -15.84
C THR A 146 -3.35 -8.17 -14.93
N LEU A 147 -2.17 -8.76 -14.69
CA LEU A 147 -2.02 -9.94 -13.85
C LEU A 147 -2.33 -9.64 -12.39
N GLU A 148 -2.65 -10.65 -11.64
CA GLU A 148 -2.80 -10.56 -10.19
C GLU A 148 -1.53 -9.99 -9.54
N GLN A 149 -1.72 -9.10 -8.57
CA GLN A 149 -0.68 -8.64 -7.68
C GLN A 149 -0.94 -9.24 -6.29
N PRO A 150 -0.16 -10.27 -5.90
CA PRO A 150 -0.33 -10.95 -4.62
C PRO A 150 -0.19 -10.01 -3.42
N PHE A 151 -0.57 -10.47 -2.24
CA PHE A 151 -0.42 -9.69 -1.01
C PHE A 151 1.02 -9.27 -0.78
N HIS A 152 1.23 -7.97 -0.56
CA HIS A 152 2.55 -7.35 -0.37
C HIS A 152 2.41 -6.03 0.40
N THR A 153 3.55 -5.45 0.77
CA THR A 153 3.69 -4.07 1.22
C THR A 153 4.39 -3.25 0.15
N ASP A 154 4.15 -1.94 0.12
CA ASP A 154 4.99 -1.01 -0.64
C ASP A 154 6.18 -0.50 0.20
N SER A 155 7.19 0.09 -0.47
CA SER A 155 8.40 0.61 0.17
C SER A 155 8.24 2.03 0.72
N SER A 156 7.08 2.35 1.28
CA SER A 156 6.78 3.65 1.89
C SER A 156 6.05 3.46 3.22
N GLU A 157 6.00 4.50 4.06
CA GLU A 157 5.25 4.42 5.31
C GLU A 157 3.75 4.24 5.05
N VAL A 158 3.19 5.07 4.16
CA VAL A 158 1.81 4.98 3.69
C VAL A 158 1.76 4.94 2.18
N VAL A 159 0.98 4.02 1.63
CA VAL A 159 0.57 4.03 0.23
C VAL A 159 -0.86 4.54 0.12
N GLY A 160 -1.07 5.49 -0.79
CA GLY A 160 -2.38 5.95 -1.22
C GLY A 160 -2.68 5.46 -2.63
N LEU A 161 -3.94 5.12 -2.90
CA LEU A 161 -4.46 4.80 -4.24
C LEU A 161 -5.73 5.62 -4.49
N LEU A 162 -5.77 6.42 -5.56
CA LEU A 162 -6.98 7.09 -6.05
C LEU A 162 -7.48 6.38 -7.30
N CYS A 163 -8.73 5.95 -7.32
CA CYS A 163 -9.36 5.38 -8.50
C CYS A 163 -9.89 6.48 -9.43
N LEU A 164 -9.32 6.61 -10.62
CA LEU A 164 -9.86 7.45 -11.69
C LEU A 164 -10.88 6.65 -12.51
N THR A 165 -10.50 5.43 -12.92
CA THR A 165 -11.33 4.51 -13.70
C THR A 165 -11.12 3.10 -13.18
N PRO A 166 -12.17 2.35 -12.80
CA PRO A 166 -12.07 0.95 -12.44
C PRO A 166 -11.86 0.07 -13.68
N ALA A 167 -11.49 -1.19 -13.49
CA ALA A 167 -11.45 -2.19 -14.57
C ALA A 167 -12.85 -2.53 -15.08
N LEU A 168 -12.95 -3.07 -16.30
CA LEU A 168 -14.20 -3.61 -16.83
C LEU A 168 -14.70 -4.78 -15.97
N SER A 169 -13.78 -5.64 -15.52
CA SER A 169 -14.05 -6.71 -14.56
C SER A 169 -12.79 -7.11 -13.81
N GLY A 170 -12.92 -7.59 -12.58
CA GLY A 170 -11.79 -7.88 -11.70
C GLY A 170 -11.14 -6.61 -11.16
N GLY A 171 -9.83 -6.67 -10.85
CA GLY A 171 -9.09 -5.52 -10.32
C GLY A 171 -9.49 -5.13 -8.90
N LYS A 172 -10.14 -6.03 -8.16
CA LYS A 172 -10.56 -5.83 -6.79
C LYS A 172 -9.35 -5.59 -5.89
N SER A 173 -9.42 -4.56 -5.06
CA SER A 173 -8.43 -4.33 -4.01
C SER A 173 -8.78 -5.16 -2.79
N SER A 174 -7.81 -5.90 -2.27
CA SER A 174 -7.97 -6.66 -1.04
C SER A 174 -6.86 -6.30 -0.07
N ILE A 175 -7.21 -6.20 1.21
CA ILE A 175 -6.25 -5.93 2.28
C ILE A 175 -6.36 -6.98 3.38
N ALA A 176 -5.26 -7.19 4.10
CA ALA A 176 -5.22 -8.01 5.30
C ALA A 176 -4.33 -7.36 6.36
N SER A 177 -4.71 -7.50 7.63
CA SER A 177 -3.84 -7.09 8.73
C SER A 177 -2.63 -8.01 8.80
N SER A 178 -1.42 -7.47 8.62
CA SER A 178 -0.20 -8.26 8.81
C SER A 178 0.01 -8.70 10.26
N VAL A 179 -0.55 -7.94 11.20
CA VAL A 179 -0.58 -8.32 12.63
C VAL A 179 -1.41 -9.57 12.85
N SER A 180 -2.61 -9.65 12.25
CA SER A 180 -3.46 -10.84 12.34
C SER A 180 -2.88 -12.02 11.56
N VAL A 181 -2.22 -11.78 10.43
CA VAL A 181 -1.47 -12.83 9.70
C VAL A 181 -0.36 -13.39 10.59
N PHE A 182 0.47 -12.53 11.20
CA PHE A 182 1.52 -12.93 12.14
C PHE A 182 0.95 -13.76 13.30
N ASN A 183 -0.10 -13.27 13.97
CA ASN A 183 -0.74 -13.97 15.09
C ASN A 183 -1.27 -15.35 14.66
N SER A 184 -1.79 -15.48 13.44
CA SER A 184 -2.25 -16.75 12.89
C SER A 184 -1.09 -17.71 12.55
N VAL A 185 0.07 -17.20 12.11
CA VAL A 185 1.30 -18.00 11.96
C VAL A 185 1.73 -18.53 13.34
N LEU A 186 1.80 -17.64 14.34
CA LEU A 186 2.18 -18.00 15.71
C LEU A 186 1.26 -19.08 16.29
N GLU A 187 -0.05 -18.97 16.07
CA GLU A 187 -1.04 -19.94 16.56
C GLU A 187 -0.92 -21.30 15.86
N ARG A 188 -0.80 -21.30 14.52
CA ARG A 188 -0.87 -22.55 13.72
C ARG A 188 0.47 -23.24 13.55
N ARG A 189 1.55 -22.46 13.47
CA ARG A 189 2.91 -22.95 13.22
C ARG A 189 3.94 -22.15 14.03
N PRO A 190 3.90 -22.28 15.38
CA PRO A 190 4.84 -21.57 16.25
C PRO A 190 6.31 -21.90 15.95
N ASP A 191 6.57 -23.07 15.37
CA ASP A 191 7.89 -23.50 14.94
C ASP A 191 8.46 -22.71 13.75
N LEU A 192 7.62 -22.01 12.98
CA LEU A 192 8.01 -21.20 11.83
C LEU A 192 8.11 -19.69 12.14
N VAL A 193 7.53 -19.23 13.26
CA VAL A 193 7.34 -17.79 13.50
C VAL A 193 8.65 -17.01 13.57
N ASP A 194 9.72 -17.62 14.10
CA ASP A 194 11.02 -16.95 14.20
C ASP A 194 11.66 -16.67 12.83
N LEU A 195 11.33 -17.47 11.81
CA LEU A 195 11.79 -17.23 10.43
C LEU A 195 11.33 -15.89 9.88
N LEU A 196 10.19 -15.34 10.37
CA LEU A 196 9.70 -14.01 9.94
C LEU A 196 10.63 -12.87 10.40
N PHE A 197 11.47 -13.12 11.40
CA PHE A 197 12.47 -12.16 11.91
C PHE A 197 13.88 -12.42 11.37
N GLU A 198 14.05 -13.49 10.60
CA GLU A 198 15.32 -13.75 9.90
C GLU A 198 15.44 -12.92 8.62
N PRO A 199 16.68 -12.66 8.17
CA PRO A 199 16.91 -11.87 6.97
C PRO A 199 16.51 -12.62 5.69
N PHE A 200 15.81 -11.91 4.78
CA PHE A 200 15.53 -12.30 3.40
C PHE A 200 16.17 -11.30 2.45
N SER A 201 16.60 -11.76 1.27
CA SER A 201 17.10 -10.90 0.20
C SER A 201 15.95 -10.46 -0.71
N PHE A 202 15.87 -9.15 -1.00
CA PHE A 202 14.83 -8.53 -1.84
C PHE A 202 15.50 -7.93 -3.09
N ASP A 203 15.10 -8.38 -4.26
CA ASP A 203 15.56 -7.86 -5.55
C ASP A 203 15.13 -6.41 -5.78
N LEU A 204 16.01 -5.59 -6.36
CA LEU A 204 15.73 -4.19 -6.70
C LEU A 204 15.29 -4.00 -8.16
N TYR A 205 15.09 -5.08 -8.93
CA TYR A 205 14.57 -5.06 -10.31
C TYR A 205 15.40 -4.19 -11.26
N GLU A 206 16.72 -4.19 -11.09
CA GLU A 206 17.67 -3.36 -11.85
C GLU A 206 17.43 -1.84 -11.73
N GLN A 207 16.76 -1.41 -10.64
CA GLN A 207 16.47 0.00 -10.35
C GLN A 207 17.38 0.56 -9.23
N GLN A 208 18.44 -0.13 -8.88
CA GLN A 208 19.45 0.33 -7.93
C GLN A 208 20.34 1.43 -8.53
N ALA A 209 20.95 2.23 -7.66
CA ALA A 209 21.97 3.17 -8.07
C ALA A 209 23.20 2.44 -8.64
N GLU A 210 23.88 3.05 -9.59
CA GLU A 210 25.10 2.49 -10.16
C GLU A 210 26.15 2.19 -9.07
N GLY A 211 26.71 0.98 -9.10
CA GLY A 211 27.72 0.54 -8.14
C GLY A 211 27.16 0.09 -6.78
N THR A 212 25.84 -0.04 -6.63
CA THR A 212 25.21 -0.65 -5.45
C THR A 212 24.72 -2.08 -5.74
N ASP A 213 24.51 -2.86 -4.67
CA ASP A 213 24.00 -4.22 -4.81
C ASP A 213 22.62 -4.26 -5.49
N PRO A 214 22.35 -5.30 -6.32
CA PRO A 214 21.06 -5.43 -7.01
C PRO A 214 19.94 -5.94 -6.10
N TYR A 215 20.20 -6.17 -4.83
CA TYR A 215 19.25 -6.56 -3.79
C TYR A 215 19.63 -5.94 -2.45
N PHE A 216 18.70 -5.93 -1.53
CA PHE A 216 18.98 -5.60 -0.12
C PHE A 216 18.47 -6.72 0.78
N VAL A 217 18.91 -6.70 2.06
CA VAL A 217 18.57 -7.73 3.03
C VAL A 217 17.78 -7.11 4.18
N ALA A 218 16.64 -7.71 4.51
CA ALA A 218 15.79 -7.29 5.64
C ALA A 218 14.96 -8.48 6.16
N PRO A 219 14.52 -8.45 7.42
CA PRO A 219 13.52 -9.39 7.93
C PRO A 219 12.12 -9.03 7.42
N LEU A 220 11.21 -10.01 7.40
CA LEU A 220 9.80 -9.79 7.07
C LEU A 220 9.06 -9.06 8.20
N CYS A 221 9.44 -9.32 9.43
CA CYS A 221 8.84 -8.74 10.63
C CYS A 221 9.89 -8.14 11.54
N ARG A 222 9.54 -7.06 12.21
CA ARG A 222 10.29 -6.47 13.32
C ARG A 222 9.35 -6.18 14.47
N ASP A 223 9.87 -6.24 15.66
CA ASP A 223 9.19 -5.79 16.87
C ASP A 223 9.75 -4.40 17.24
N ASP A 224 8.94 -3.38 17.00
CA ASP A 224 9.27 -1.99 17.30
C ASP A 224 8.56 -1.61 18.62
N ASP A 225 9.18 -1.92 19.76
CA ASP A 225 8.67 -1.65 21.12
C ASP A 225 7.24 -2.22 21.36
N GLY A 226 7.04 -3.50 21.04
CA GLY A 226 5.77 -4.20 21.20
C GLY A 226 4.75 -3.94 20.06
N ARG A 227 5.20 -3.32 18.97
CA ARG A 227 4.41 -3.12 17.75
C ARG A 227 5.05 -3.87 16.59
N LEU A 228 4.25 -4.71 15.93
CA LEU A 228 4.71 -5.40 14.73
C LEU A 228 4.89 -4.40 13.59
N SER A 229 6.05 -4.47 12.94
CA SER A 229 6.32 -3.81 11.67
C SER A 229 6.66 -4.86 10.62
N THR A 230 5.93 -4.86 9.51
CA THR A 230 6.05 -5.84 8.43
C THR A 230 6.58 -5.20 7.16
N TYR A 231 7.50 -5.89 6.48
CA TYR A 231 7.93 -5.62 5.11
C TYR A 231 7.88 -6.92 4.31
N TYR A 232 6.92 -7.05 3.40
CA TYR A 232 6.65 -8.30 2.72
C TYR A 232 6.43 -8.07 1.22
N ILE A 233 7.35 -8.57 0.39
CA ILE A 233 7.25 -8.57 -1.07
C ILE A 233 7.79 -9.90 -1.56
N ARG A 234 6.96 -10.96 -1.53
CA ARG A 234 7.39 -12.31 -1.90
C ARG A 234 8.04 -12.36 -3.28
N PHE A 235 7.45 -11.69 -4.27
CA PHE A 235 7.99 -11.66 -5.62
C PHE A 235 9.43 -11.11 -5.66
N ALA A 236 9.77 -10.09 -4.85
CA ALA A 236 11.13 -9.59 -4.76
C ALA A 236 12.09 -10.60 -4.12
N ILE A 237 11.61 -11.36 -3.12
CA ILE A 237 12.39 -12.43 -2.48
C ILE A 237 12.70 -13.56 -3.49
N GLU A 238 11.70 -13.99 -4.25
CA GLU A 238 11.85 -15.02 -5.28
C GLU A 238 12.76 -14.55 -6.43
N GLN A 239 12.61 -13.30 -6.89
CA GLN A 239 13.47 -12.71 -7.91
C GLN A 239 14.94 -12.59 -7.45
N ALA A 240 15.18 -12.31 -6.17
CA ALA A 240 16.54 -12.25 -5.62
C ALA A 240 17.30 -13.58 -5.79
N GLN A 241 16.60 -14.72 -5.92
CA GLN A 241 17.21 -16.02 -6.13
C GLN A 241 17.94 -16.16 -7.49
N ARG A 242 17.78 -15.19 -8.42
CA ARG A 242 18.53 -15.13 -9.66
C ARG A 242 20.01 -14.74 -9.45
N HIS A 243 20.34 -14.07 -8.34
CA HIS A 243 21.69 -13.67 -7.99
C HIS A 243 22.46 -14.84 -7.37
N ALA A 244 23.70 -15.06 -7.83
CA ALA A 244 24.49 -16.23 -7.44
C ALA A 244 24.99 -16.18 -5.99
N ASP A 245 25.16 -14.99 -5.44
CA ASP A 245 25.62 -14.70 -4.08
C ASP A 245 24.46 -14.63 -3.04
N VAL A 246 23.20 -14.65 -3.49
CA VAL A 246 22.05 -14.73 -2.60
C VAL A 246 21.88 -16.15 -2.08
N PRO A 247 21.82 -16.36 -0.74
CA PRO A 247 21.52 -17.66 -0.17
C PRO A 247 20.19 -18.22 -0.69
N ARG A 248 20.18 -19.51 -1.04
CA ARG A 248 18.97 -20.17 -1.49
C ARG A 248 17.97 -20.27 -0.35
N LEU A 249 16.69 -20.02 -0.66
CA LEU A 249 15.60 -20.23 0.29
C LEU A 249 15.59 -21.68 0.73
N THR A 250 15.50 -21.88 2.03
CA THR A 250 15.27 -23.21 2.63
C THR A 250 13.82 -23.62 2.48
N ASP A 251 13.54 -24.94 2.54
CA ASP A 251 12.16 -25.45 2.50
C ASP A 251 11.29 -24.82 3.59
N ARG A 252 11.83 -24.57 4.78
CA ARG A 252 11.12 -23.92 5.89
C ARG A 252 10.82 -22.45 5.63
N GLN A 253 11.73 -21.72 4.97
CA GLN A 253 11.47 -20.35 4.54
C GLN A 253 10.39 -20.31 3.47
N ILE A 254 10.39 -21.24 2.51
CA ILE A 254 9.31 -21.35 1.52
C ILE A 254 7.98 -21.65 2.21
N GLU A 255 7.98 -22.62 3.15
CA GLU A 255 6.79 -22.99 3.92
C GLU A 255 6.16 -21.81 4.69
N VAL A 256 6.97 -20.96 5.34
CA VAL A 256 6.43 -19.79 6.04
C VAL A 256 5.91 -18.72 5.07
N LEU A 257 6.54 -18.52 3.91
CA LEU A 257 6.04 -17.62 2.88
C LEU A 257 4.69 -18.10 2.31
N ASP A 258 4.57 -19.42 2.03
CA ASP A 258 3.32 -20.04 1.58
C ASP A 258 2.20 -19.89 2.63
N LEU A 259 2.53 -20.04 3.90
CA LEU A 259 1.59 -19.87 4.99
C LEU A 259 1.11 -18.41 5.11
N VAL A 260 2.02 -17.43 5.01
CA VAL A 260 1.68 -15.98 5.02
C VAL A 260 0.73 -15.65 3.88
N ASP A 261 1.03 -16.07 2.65
CA ASP A 261 0.18 -15.82 1.48
C ASP A 261 -1.20 -16.47 1.64
N THR A 262 -1.23 -17.73 2.10
CA THR A 262 -2.49 -18.48 2.32
C THR A 262 -3.36 -17.80 3.37
N LEU A 263 -2.76 -17.33 4.47
CA LEU A 263 -3.48 -16.64 5.55
C LEU A 263 -4.00 -15.28 5.10
N ALA A 264 -3.16 -14.48 4.42
CA ALA A 264 -3.55 -13.17 3.91
C ALA A 264 -4.69 -13.25 2.89
N ALA A 265 -4.68 -14.28 2.03
CA ALA A 265 -5.72 -14.50 1.02
C ALA A 265 -6.99 -15.17 1.58
N GLY A 266 -6.94 -15.72 2.80
CA GLY A 266 -8.05 -16.43 3.41
C GLY A 266 -9.22 -15.52 3.80
N ASP A 267 -10.46 -16.01 3.65
CA ASP A 267 -11.70 -15.24 3.90
C ASP A 267 -11.84 -14.74 5.36
N GLU A 268 -11.12 -15.33 6.29
CA GLU A 268 -11.11 -14.90 7.69
C GLU A 268 -10.38 -13.56 7.86
N LEU A 269 -9.21 -13.39 7.19
CA LEU A 269 -8.33 -12.24 7.38
C LEU A 269 -8.49 -11.19 6.29
N ARG A 270 -8.89 -11.60 5.09
CA ARG A 270 -9.04 -10.73 3.92
C ARG A 270 -10.24 -9.79 4.05
N LEU A 271 -10.05 -8.53 3.73
CA LEU A 271 -11.10 -7.53 3.50
C LEU A 271 -11.02 -7.06 2.06
N ASP A 272 -12.09 -7.33 1.30
CA ASP A 272 -12.21 -6.92 -0.09
C ASP A 272 -12.86 -5.54 -0.22
N MET A 273 -12.36 -4.73 -1.16
CA MET A 273 -12.87 -3.40 -1.47
C MET A 273 -13.06 -3.26 -2.99
N ASP A 274 -14.27 -2.93 -3.41
CA ASP A 274 -14.55 -2.57 -4.79
C ASP A 274 -14.43 -1.05 -4.91
N PHE A 275 -13.48 -0.58 -5.73
CA PHE A 275 -13.26 0.84 -5.95
C PHE A 275 -14.26 1.40 -6.95
N GLU A 276 -14.82 2.54 -6.57
CA GLU A 276 -15.59 3.41 -7.45
C GLU A 276 -14.72 4.60 -7.91
N PRO A 277 -15.06 5.27 -9.04
CA PRO A 277 -14.37 6.49 -9.42
C PRO A 277 -14.39 7.54 -8.29
N GLY A 278 -13.23 8.02 -7.91
CA GLY A 278 -13.07 8.98 -6.81
C GLY A 278 -12.82 8.36 -5.44
N ASP A 279 -12.75 7.03 -5.33
CA ASP A 279 -12.31 6.38 -4.10
C ASP A 279 -10.82 6.57 -3.87
N MET A 280 -10.44 6.96 -2.66
CA MET A 280 -9.06 7.03 -2.19
C MET A 280 -8.85 6.04 -1.05
N GLN A 281 -7.91 5.12 -1.19
CA GLN A 281 -7.50 4.20 -0.14
C GLN A 281 -6.12 4.62 0.38
N PHE A 282 -5.97 4.73 1.69
CA PHE A 282 -4.68 4.95 2.35
C PHE A 282 -4.37 3.78 3.28
N LEU A 283 -3.17 3.20 3.14
CA LEU A 283 -2.74 2.01 3.88
C LEU A 283 -1.38 2.26 4.53
N LYS A 284 -1.26 1.93 5.82
CA LYS A 284 0.03 1.89 6.50
C LYS A 284 0.73 0.56 6.22
N ASN A 285 1.79 0.59 5.42
CA ASN A 285 2.49 -0.60 4.95
C ASN A 285 3.04 -1.48 6.07
N SER A 286 3.44 -0.90 7.20
CA SER A 286 4.00 -1.69 8.30
C SER A 286 3.00 -2.64 8.98
N VAL A 287 1.69 -2.45 8.78
CA VAL A 287 0.63 -3.26 9.42
C VAL A 287 -0.43 -3.77 8.45
N ILE A 288 -0.35 -3.40 7.16
CA ILE A 288 -1.30 -3.82 6.11
C ILE A 288 -0.58 -4.48 4.96
N LEU A 289 -1.00 -5.70 4.63
CA LEU A 289 -0.73 -6.35 3.35
C LEU A 289 -1.87 -5.99 2.38
N HIS A 290 -1.53 -5.69 1.13
CA HIS A 290 -2.53 -5.38 0.12
C HIS A 290 -2.27 -6.14 -1.18
N SER A 291 -3.35 -6.43 -1.89
CA SER A 291 -3.32 -7.17 -3.15
C SER A 291 -4.32 -6.59 -4.16
N ARG A 292 -4.20 -7.04 -5.38
CA ARG A 292 -5.15 -6.76 -6.45
C ARG A 292 -5.37 -8.02 -7.29
N THR A 293 -6.63 -8.40 -7.48
CA THR A 293 -6.95 -9.51 -8.39
C THR A 293 -6.57 -9.18 -9.84
N SER A 294 -6.37 -10.17 -10.68
CA SER A 294 -6.28 -9.96 -12.14
C SER A 294 -7.52 -9.21 -12.64
N TYR A 295 -7.39 -8.53 -13.77
CA TYR A 295 -8.50 -7.78 -14.33
C TYR A 295 -8.51 -7.78 -15.85
N VAL A 296 -9.66 -7.44 -16.40
CA VAL A 296 -9.89 -7.21 -17.82
C VAL A 296 -10.12 -5.73 -18.04
N ASP A 297 -9.37 -5.13 -18.95
CA ASP A 297 -9.55 -3.74 -19.36
C ASP A 297 -10.64 -3.61 -20.43
N ASP A 298 -11.20 -2.41 -20.56
CA ASP A 298 -12.06 -2.05 -21.67
C ASP A 298 -11.23 -1.98 -22.97
N GLU A 299 -11.87 -2.31 -24.10
CA GLU A 299 -11.26 -2.17 -25.43
C GLU A 299 -10.95 -0.69 -25.73
N ASP A 300 -11.82 0.22 -25.30
CA ASP A 300 -11.61 1.65 -25.39
C ASP A 300 -10.52 2.11 -24.42
N PRO A 301 -9.38 2.62 -24.91
CA PRO A 301 -8.26 3.05 -24.06
C PRO A 301 -8.64 4.12 -23.03
N THR A 302 -9.68 4.92 -23.28
CA THR A 302 -10.13 6.00 -22.39
C THR A 302 -10.93 5.48 -21.18
N ARG A 303 -11.38 4.21 -21.24
CA ARG A 303 -12.14 3.55 -20.18
C ARG A 303 -11.35 2.43 -19.49
N ARG A 304 -10.06 2.32 -19.80
CA ARG A 304 -9.18 1.33 -19.14
C ARG A 304 -8.94 1.70 -17.71
N ARG A 305 -8.67 0.67 -16.90
CA ARG A 305 -8.35 0.83 -15.48
C ARG A 305 -7.20 1.81 -15.30
N HIS A 306 -7.44 2.82 -14.45
CA HIS A 306 -6.45 3.84 -14.15
C HIS A 306 -6.58 4.28 -12.69
N LEU A 307 -5.54 4.04 -11.90
CA LEU A 307 -5.41 4.57 -10.55
C LEU A 307 -4.16 5.42 -10.45
N LEU A 308 -4.21 6.40 -9.55
CA LEU A 308 -3.05 7.18 -9.13
C LEU A 308 -2.54 6.63 -7.81
N ARG A 309 -1.21 6.58 -7.65
CA ARG A 309 -0.57 6.16 -6.41
C ARG A 309 0.24 7.29 -5.80
N LEU A 310 0.16 7.43 -4.47
CA LEU A 310 1.07 8.25 -3.66
C LEU A 310 1.84 7.35 -2.70
N TRP A 311 3.11 7.65 -2.50
CA TRP A 311 3.89 7.21 -1.37
C TRP A 311 4.09 8.38 -0.43
N ILE A 312 3.80 8.20 0.86
CA ILE A 312 3.76 9.28 1.83
C ILE A 312 4.57 8.87 3.07
N ALA A 313 5.45 9.78 3.52
CA ALA A 313 6.00 9.74 4.86
C ALA A 313 5.10 10.60 5.76
N LEU A 314 4.52 10.03 6.81
CA LEU A 314 3.62 10.76 7.71
C LEU A 314 4.36 11.89 8.43
N HIS A 315 3.65 12.98 8.71
CA HIS A 315 4.19 14.03 9.56
C HIS A 315 4.49 13.45 10.95
N ARG A 316 5.73 13.61 11.42
CA ARG A 316 6.08 13.28 12.81
C ARG A 316 5.41 14.32 13.72
N ARG A 317 4.58 13.83 14.62
CA ARG A 317 3.97 14.66 15.68
C ARG A 317 4.91 14.77 16.87
#